data_9d5c3d0d59327ce7efd2a48499a87766
#
_entry.id   9d5c3d0d59327ce7efd2a48499a87766
#
_cell.length_a   1.000
_cell.length_b   1.000
_cell.length_c   1.000
_cell.angle_alpha   90.00
_cell.angle_beta   90.00
_cell.angle_gamma   90.00
#
_symmetry.space_group_name_H-M   'P 1'
#
loop_
_entity.id
_entity.type
_entity.pdbx_description
1 polymer ?
#
loop_
_entity_poly.entity_id
_entity_poly.type
_entity_poly.pdbx_seq_one_letter_code
_entity_poly.pdbx_strand_id
1 'polypeptide(L)' 'MNGYIALYKGKQIEVYANTSYEAQQKASAQFKAKKSYEVSVYLCELQGKQVITTLTN' A
#
# COMPACT_ATOMS: atom_id res chain seq x y z
N MET A 1 0.11 -3.19 -13.33
CA MET A 1 0.11 -3.35 -11.89
C MET A 1 0.51 -2.05 -11.23
N ASN A 2 -0.09 -1.72 -10.12
CA ASN A 2 0.19 -0.46 -9.44
C ASN A 2 1.10 -0.69 -8.24
N GLY A 3 1.86 0.33 -7.88
CA GLY A 3 2.73 0.26 -6.71
C GLY A 3 2.10 1.00 -5.54
N TYR A 4 2.11 0.38 -4.38
CA TYR A 4 1.54 0.96 -3.17
C TYR A 4 2.54 0.92 -2.03
N ILE A 5 2.41 1.88 -1.13
CA ILE A 5 3.17 1.87 0.11
C ILE A 5 2.18 1.47 1.20
N ALA A 6 2.53 0.47 1.96
CA ALA A 6 1.68 -0.01 3.05
C ALA A 6 2.34 0.28 4.39
N LEU A 7 1.54 0.80 5.31
CA LEU A 7 2.02 1.16 6.65
C LEU A 7 1.25 0.41 7.72
N TYR A 8 1.96 -0.08 8.71
CA TYR A 8 1.34 -0.81 9.81
C TYR A 8 2.24 -0.73 11.05
N LYS A 9 1.73 -0.14 12.11
CA LYS A 9 2.44 -0.05 13.39
C LYS A 9 3.89 0.44 13.24
N GLY A 10 4.07 1.51 12.50
CA GLY A 10 5.38 2.10 12.32
C GLY A 10 6.26 1.41 11.28
N LYS A 11 5.76 0.35 10.64
CA LYS A 11 6.50 -0.35 9.60
C LYS A 11 5.98 0.06 8.24
N GLN A 12 6.85 -0.02 7.24
CA GLN A 12 6.49 0.40 5.89
C GLN A 12 7.03 -0.63 4.90
N ILE A 13 6.20 -1.03 3.95
CA ILE A 13 6.64 -1.93 2.89
C ILE A 13 6.05 -1.47 1.56
N GLU A 14 6.63 -1.95 0.47
CA GLU A 14 6.17 -1.64 -0.87
C GLU A 14 5.44 -2.87 -1.40
N VAL A 15 4.26 -2.66 -1.97
CA VAL A 15 3.42 -3.75 -2.46
C VAL A 15 2.94 -3.43 -3.86
N TYR A 16 2.91 -4.41 -4.74
CA TYR A 16 2.38 -4.24 -6.09
C TYR A 16 1.08 -5.01 -6.23
N ALA A 17 0.06 -4.34 -6.72
CA ALA A 17 -1.26 -4.94 -6.86
C ALA A 17 -2.08 -4.17 -7.89
N ASN A 18 -3.21 -4.71 -8.28
CA ASN A 18 -4.08 -4.06 -9.25
C ASN A 18 -5.05 -3.08 -8.61
N THR A 19 -5.34 -3.26 -7.34
CA THR A 19 -6.25 -2.36 -6.61
C THR A 19 -5.69 -2.13 -5.22
N SER A 20 -6.16 -1.07 -4.56
CA SER A 20 -5.73 -0.79 -3.20
C SER A 20 -6.21 -1.87 -2.24
N TYR A 21 -7.37 -2.45 -2.50
CA TYR A 21 -7.87 -3.53 -1.66
C TYR A 21 -6.92 -4.73 -1.73
N GLU A 22 -6.51 -5.09 -2.94
CA GLU A 22 -5.57 -6.20 -3.11
C GLU A 22 -4.23 -5.89 -2.44
N ALA A 23 -3.77 -4.65 -2.55
CA ALA A 23 -2.53 -4.23 -1.91
C ALA A 23 -2.64 -4.36 -0.40
N GLN A 24 -3.79 -3.98 0.15
CA GLN A 24 -4.02 -4.08 1.59
C GLN A 24 -3.99 -5.53 2.04
N GLN A 25 -4.63 -6.42 1.27
CA GLN A 25 -4.64 -7.84 1.61
C GLN A 25 -3.23 -8.44 1.56
N LYS A 26 -2.47 -8.09 0.54
CA LYS A 26 -1.10 -8.58 0.44
C LYS A 26 -0.23 -8.06 1.57
N ALA A 27 -0.36 -6.78 1.89
CA ALA A 27 0.44 -6.18 2.94
C ALA A 27 0.07 -6.75 4.30
N SER A 28 -1.22 -6.95 4.56
CA SER A 28 -1.63 -7.49 5.85
C SER A 28 -1.07 -8.90 6.06
N ALA A 29 -0.95 -9.67 5.00
CA ALA A 29 -0.36 -10.99 5.10
C ALA A 29 1.13 -10.90 5.42
N GLN A 30 1.83 -9.94 4.82
CA GLN A 30 3.25 -9.76 5.10
C GLN A 30 3.51 -9.24 6.50
N PHE A 31 2.67 -8.33 6.96
CA PHE A 31 2.80 -7.81 8.32
C PHE A 31 2.25 -8.78 9.36
N LYS A 32 1.52 -9.80 8.90
CA LYS A 32 0.84 -10.74 9.78
C LYS A 32 -0.17 -10.00 10.66
N ALA A 33 -0.83 -9.02 10.07
CA ALA A 33 -1.84 -8.26 10.77
C ALA A 33 -3.10 -9.12 10.91
N LYS A 34 -3.72 -9.09 12.06
CA LYS A 34 -4.92 -9.88 12.26
C LYS A 34 -6.08 -9.34 11.44
N LYS A 35 -6.13 -8.04 11.27
CA LYS A 35 -7.21 -7.41 10.52
C LYS A 35 -6.64 -6.52 9.45
N SER A 36 -7.00 -6.77 8.21
CA SER A 36 -6.42 -6.04 7.08
C SER A 36 -6.72 -4.54 7.15
N TYR A 37 -7.84 -4.15 7.75
CA TYR A 37 -8.16 -2.72 7.80
C TYR A 37 -7.22 -1.93 8.72
N GLU A 38 -6.38 -2.62 9.47
CA GLU A 38 -5.38 -1.94 10.28
C GLU A 38 -4.19 -1.50 9.45
N VAL A 39 -4.11 -1.97 8.22
CA VAL A 39 -3.01 -1.63 7.33
C VAL A 39 -3.46 -0.50 6.41
N SER A 40 -2.68 0.58 6.37
CA SER A 40 -2.97 1.70 5.47
C SER A 40 -2.17 1.55 4.21
N VAL A 41 -2.77 1.81 3.06
CA VAL A 41 -2.04 1.74 1.80
C VAL A 41 -2.23 3.04 1.03
N TYR A 42 -1.18 3.44 0.33
CA TYR A 42 -1.19 4.67 -0.45
C TYR A 42 -0.65 4.37 -1.84
N LEU A 43 -1.34 4.82 -2.85
CA LEU A 43 -0.90 4.63 -4.22
C LEU A 43 0.33 5.49 -4.48
N CYS A 44 1.40 4.89 -4.95
CA CYS A 44 2.58 5.64 -5.31
C CYS A 44 3.01 5.41 -6.76
N GLU A 45 2.49 4.39 -7.42
CA GLU A 45 2.85 4.12 -8.79
C GLU A 45 1.65 3.55 -9.51
N LEU A 46 1.17 4.22 -10.54
CA LEU A 46 -0.02 3.78 -11.27
C LEU A 46 0.41 3.23 -12.61
N GLN A 47 0.20 1.95 -12.83
CA GLN A 47 0.52 1.28 -14.09
C GLN A 47 1.96 1.55 -14.54
N GLY A 48 2.89 1.50 -13.59
CA GLY A 48 4.29 1.68 -13.90
C GLY A 48 4.77 3.11 -13.92
N LYS A 49 3.87 4.07 -13.74
CA LYS A 49 4.25 5.48 -13.71
C LYS A 49 4.12 6.03 -12.31
N GLN A 50 5.14 6.73 -11.90
CA GLN A 50 5.12 7.29 -10.56
C GLN A 50 4.06 8.37 -10.42
N VAL A 51 3.28 8.28 -9.37
CA VAL A 51 2.24 9.24 -9.10
C VAL A 51 2.72 10.17 -8.01
N ILE A 52 2.69 11.44 -8.27
CA ILE A 52 3.08 12.41 -7.27
C ILE A 52 1.89 12.71 -6.42
N THR A 53 1.90 12.21 -5.24
CA THR A 53 0.87 12.44 -4.34
C THR A 53 1.26 13.60 -3.55
N THR A 54 0.95 14.72 -3.92
CA THR A 54 1.34 15.80 -3.17
C THR A 54 0.47 15.97 -2.08
N LEU A 55 0.85 15.82 -1.15
CA LEU A 55 0.20 16.13 -0.11
C LEU A 55 0.38 17.39 0.23
N THR A 56 0.48 17.99 0.04
CA THR A 56 0.82 19.01 0.35
C THR A 56 0.94 19.57 0.92
N ASN A 57 1.14 19.66 1.00
CA ASN A 57 1.42 20.26 1.41
C ASN A 57 1.33 20.84 1.39
#